data_5e33438e043188b95e8b3adf19133e3f
#
_entry.id   5e33438e043188b95e8b3adf19133e3f
#
_cell.length_a   1.000
_cell.length_b   1.000
_cell.length_c   1.000
_cell.angle_alpha   90.00
_cell.angle_beta   90.00
_cell.angle_gamma   90.00
#
_symmetry.space_group_name_H-M   'P 1'
#
loop_
_entity.id
_entity.type
_entity.pdbx_description
1 polymer ?
#
loop_
_entity_poly.entity_id
_entity_poly.type
_entity_poly.pdbx_seq_one_letter_code
_entity_poly.pdbx_strand_id
1 'polypeptide(L)'
;GSWIIGGDFAGNLLAGSLHGEWSYTDMKTRTPYWKGLIGYDYTFSSQPALAWLKDAALIVEYLHNGAGQTDPRRTRFADLLSGREVNVARNYAATTFSKDLGTLLKFELVCLGNIDDKSHFLSPSLQYNPWENLYLTWGFQRFCGTHESEFGRQHNIGFLQGQYYF
;
A
#
# COMPACT_ATOMS: atom_id res chain seq x y z
N GLY A 1 -28.18 18.28 0.05
CA GLY A 1 -27.66 17.11 -0.64
C GLY A 1 -26.19 16.97 -0.38
N SER A 2 -25.68 15.77 -0.45
CA SER A 2 -24.25 15.49 -0.54
C SER A 2 -23.99 15.00 -1.96
N TRP A 3 -22.84 15.33 -2.52
CA TRP A 3 -22.46 14.84 -3.84
C TRP A 3 -20.98 14.51 -3.88
N ILE A 4 -20.62 13.59 -4.77
CA ILE A 4 -19.24 13.16 -5.02
C ILE A 4 -19.07 13.18 -6.54
N ILE A 5 -17.95 13.73 -7.00
CA ILE A 5 -17.48 13.62 -8.36
C ILE A 5 -16.05 13.08 -8.36
N GLY A 6 -15.72 12.27 -9.33
CA GLY A 6 -14.37 11.70 -9.44
C GLY A 6 -14.07 11.22 -10.84
N GLY A 7 -12.84 10.81 -11.04
CA GLY A 7 -12.34 10.25 -12.28
C GLY A 7 -11.06 9.47 -12.03
N ASP A 8 -10.72 8.64 -12.99
CA ASP A 8 -9.52 7.82 -13.02
C ASP A 8 -8.83 7.93 -14.38
N PHE A 9 -7.57 7.58 -14.40
CA PHE A 9 -6.79 7.43 -15.62
C PHE A 9 -5.77 6.30 -15.45
N ALA A 10 -5.46 5.65 -16.56
CA ALA A 10 -4.35 4.72 -16.66
C ALA A 10 -3.75 4.78 -18.07
N GLY A 11 -2.44 4.65 -18.15
CA GLY A 11 -1.74 4.70 -19.44
C GLY A 11 -0.29 4.31 -19.33
N ASN A 12 0.30 3.92 -20.45
CA ASN A 12 1.71 3.61 -20.51
C ASN A 12 2.54 4.90 -20.54
N LEU A 13 3.54 4.98 -19.67
CA LEU A 13 4.50 6.06 -19.60
C LEU A 13 5.91 5.49 -19.52
N LEU A 14 6.78 5.82 -20.49
CA LEU A 14 8.11 5.24 -20.60
C LEU A 14 8.05 3.70 -20.66
N ALA A 15 8.77 3.03 -19.78
CA ALA A 15 8.82 1.57 -19.69
C ALA A 15 7.86 0.97 -18.62
N GLY A 16 6.92 1.75 -18.13
CA GLY A 16 5.96 1.35 -17.09
C GLY A 16 4.55 1.86 -17.37
N SER A 17 3.70 1.79 -16.36
CA SER A 17 2.32 2.24 -16.41
C SER A 17 2.07 3.28 -15.33
N LEU A 18 1.54 4.42 -15.72
CA LEU A 18 1.06 5.46 -14.81
C LEU A 18 -0.45 5.30 -14.63
N HIS A 19 -0.90 5.33 -13.39
CA HIS A 19 -2.32 5.30 -13.07
C HIS A 19 -2.65 6.31 -11.98
N GLY A 20 -3.91 6.66 -11.88
CA GLY A 20 -4.37 7.52 -10.81
C GLY A 20 -5.87 7.63 -10.77
N GLU A 21 -6.34 8.02 -9.61
CA GLU A 21 -7.75 8.31 -9.36
C GLU A 21 -7.88 9.56 -8.48
N TRP A 22 -8.98 10.25 -8.61
CA TRP A 22 -9.30 11.38 -7.76
C TRP A 22 -10.79 11.47 -7.51
N SER A 23 -11.15 12.02 -6.38
CA SER A 23 -12.53 12.34 -6.05
C SER A 23 -12.63 13.63 -5.26
N TYR A 24 -13.70 14.37 -5.49
CA TYR A 24 -14.08 15.52 -4.70
C TYR A 24 -15.42 15.24 -4.03
N THR A 25 -15.48 15.46 -2.74
CA THR A 25 -16.66 15.17 -1.90
C THR A 25 -17.14 16.45 -1.24
N ASP A 26 -18.40 16.78 -1.42
CA ASP A 26 -19.11 17.86 -0.73
C ASP A 26 -20.23 17.26 0.10
N MET A 27 -20.17 17.45 1.41
CA MET A 27 -21.17 16.98 2.37
C MET A 27 -21.68 18.16 3.20
N LYS A 28 -23.00 18.24 3.40
CA LYS A 28 -23.61 19.29 4.23
C LYS A 28 -23.04 19.40 5.66
N THR A 29 -22.46 18.31 6.17
CA THR A 29 -22.01 18.18 7.57
C THR A 29 -20.51 18.30 7.74
N ARG A 30 -19.72 18.43 6.66
CA ARG A 30 -18.26 18.51 6.68
C ARG A 30 -17.75 19.52 5.66
N THR A 31 -16.57 20.08 5.90
CA THR A 31 -15.86 20.87 4.90
C THR A 31 -15.60 19.99 3.68
N PRO A 32 -15.87 20.49 2.46
CA PRO A 32 -15.57 19.78 1.24
C PRO A 32 -14.08 19.39 1.17
N TYR A 33 -13.79 18.24 0.59
CA TYR A 33 -12.43 17.74 0.47
C TYR A 33 -12.24 16.94 -0.82
N TRP A 34 -10.99 16.77 -1.22
CA TRP A 34 -10.63 15.90 -2.31
C TRP A 34 -9.72 14.76 -1.82
N LYS A 35 -9.80 13.63 -2.50
CA LYS A 35 -8.88 12.49 -2.37
C LYS A 35 -8.26 12.22 -3.73
N GLY A 36 -7.03 11.78 -3.74
CA GLY A 36 -6.35 11.41 -4.99
C GLY A 36 -5.25 10.41 -4.72
N LEU A 37 -5.11 9.49 -5.65
CA LEU A 37 -4.03 8.53 -5.72
C LEU A 37 -3.32 8.70 -7.06
N ILE A 38 -2.00 8.63 -7.03
CA ILE A 38 -1.18 8.51 -8.24
C ILE A 38 -0.17 7.39 -8.00
N GLY A 39 -0.02 6.51 -8.99
CA GLY A 39 0.88 5.36 -8.91
C GLY A 39 1.61 5.10 -10.22
N TYR A 40 2.74 4.43 -10.09
CA TYR A 40 3.55 4.00 -11.21
C TYR A 40 3.99 2.56 -11.01
N ASP A 41 3.68 1.73 -12.02
CA ASP A 41 4.04 0.32 -12.08
C ASP A 41 5.21 0.13 -13.03
N TYR A 42 6.22 -0.58 -12.60
CA TYR A 42 7.39 -0.87 -13.40
C TYR A 42 7.81 -2.33 -13.28
N THR A 43 8.02 -2.99 -14.41
CA THR A 43 8.62 -4.34 -14.46
C THR A 43 10.03 -4.24 -15.02
N PHE A 44 11.00 -4.74 -14.27
CA PHE A 44 12.41 -4.68 -14.66
C PHE A 44 12.69 -5.59 -15.86
N SER A 45 13.09 -4.98 -16.96
CA SER A 45 13.59 -5.70 -18.14
C SER A 45 15.01 -6.22 -17.89
N SER A 46 15.44 -7.16 -18.73
CA SER A 46 16.79 -7.70 -18.68
C SER A 46 17.81 -6.64 -19.08
N GLN A 47 18.48 -6.05 -18.08
CA GLN A 47 19.63 -5.16 -18.26
C GLN A 47 20.85 -5.82 -17.63
N PRO A 48 22.05 -5.81 -18.29
CA PRO A 48 23.24 -6.49 -17.77
C PRO A 48 23.61 -6.08 -16.34
N ALA A 49 23.49 -4.78 -16.01
CA ALA A 49 23.82 -4.26 -14.69
C ALA A 49 22.80 -4.63 -13.60
N LEU A 50 21.57 -4.99 -13.98
CA LEU A 50 20.45 -5.30 -13.10
C LEU A 50 19.84 -6.68 -13.39
N ALA A 51 20.65 -7.60 -13.91
CA ALA A 51 20.18 -8.94 -14.30
C ALA A 51 19.47 -9.70 -13.17
N TRP A 52 19.88 -9.45 -11.92
CA TRP A 52 19.23 -10.04 -10.74
C TRP A 52 17.82 -9.49 -10.47
N LEU A 53 17.47 -8.31 -11.01
CA LEU A 53 16.11 -7.73 -10.94
C LEU A 53 15.22 -8.12 -12.11
N LYS A 54 15.74 -8.86 -13.11
CA LYS A 54 14.93 -9.27 -14.26
C LYS A 54 13.60 -9.85 -13.80
N ASP A 55 12.51 -9.40 -14.42
CA ASP A 55 11.12 -9.80 -14.15
C ASP A 55 10.62 -9.45 -12.72
N ALA A 56 11.38 -8.66 -11.95
CA ALA A 56 10.87 -8.08 -10.73
C ALA A 56 9.87 -6.97 -11.05
N ALA A 57 8.83 -6.83 -10.23
CA ALA A 57 7.85 -5.75 -10.33
C ALA A 57 7.99 -4.78 -9.15
N LEU A 58 7.86 -3.50 -9.44
CA LEU A 58 7.86 -2.40 -8.48
C LEU A 58 6.62 -1.54 -8.73
N ILE A 59 5.84 -1.32 -7.69
CA ILE A 59 4.72 -0.39 -7.67
C ILE A 59 5.03 0.68 -6.65
N VAL A 60 4.86 1.93 -7.03
CA VAL A 60 5.01 3.08 -6.12
C VAL A 60 3.75 3.93 -6.23
N GLU A 61 3.15 4.23 -5.10
CA GLU A 61 1.90 4.98 -5.02
C GLU A 61 1.99 6.11 -3.99
N TYR A 62 1.33 7.20 -4.28
CA TYR A 62 1.08 8.29 -3.34
C TYR A 62 -0.42 8.53 -3.23
N LEU A 63 -0.91 8.54 -2.00
CA LEU A 63 -2.30 8.83 -1.68
C LEU A 63 -2.39 10.15 -0.90
N HIS A 64 -3.25 11.04 -1.38
CA HIS A 64 -3.70 12.21 -0.64
C HIS A 64 -5.15 12.05 -0.20
N ASN A 65 -5.42 12.21 1.09
CA ASN A 65 -6.75 12.21 1.67
C ASN A 65 -7.04 13.56 2.34
N GLY A 66 -7.76 14.45 1.67
CA GLY A 66 -8.08 15.78 2.20
C GLY A 66 -8.91 15.79 3.48
N ALA A 67 -9.62 14.68 3.78
CA ALA A 67 -10.33 14.48 5.04
C ALA A 67 -9.42 13.95 6.18
N GLY A 68 -8.20 13.53 5.84
CA GLY A 68 -7.24 12.96 6.78
C GLY A 68 -6.66 13.99 7.75
N GLN A 69 -6.10 13.50 8.83
CA GLN A 69 -5.45 14.29 9.87
C GLN A 69 -3.94 14.32 9.64
N THR A 70 -3.33 15.47 9.94
CA THR A 70 -1.87 15.62 9.95
C THR A 70 -1.27 15.42 11.34
N ASP A 71 -2.10 15.51 12.39
CA ASP A 71 -1.72 15.31 13.79
C ASP A 71 -2.19 13.93 14.25
N PRO A 72 -1.28 12.99 14.56
CA PRO A 72 -1.61 11.62 14.97
C PRO A 72 -2.44 11.56 16.26
N ARG A 73 -2.38 12.60 17.09
CA ARG A 73 -3.17 12.71 18.35
C ARG A 73 -4.66 12.98 18.08
N ARG A 74 -4.98 13.52 16.91
CA ARG A 74 -6.36 13.85 16.52
C ARG A 74 -7.05 12.73 15.75
N THR A 75 -6.40 11.59 15.63
CA THR A 75 -6.92 10.42 14.93
C THR A 75 -8.24 9.96 15.54
N ARG A 76 -9.31 10.03 14.76
CA ARG A 76 -10.62 9.51 15.15
C ARG A 76 -10.74 8.04 14.76
N PHE A 77 -10.25 7.14 15.61
CA PHE A 77 -10.43 5.69 15.42
C PHE A 77 -11.90 5.27 15.25
N ALA A 78 -12.84 6.05 15.80
CA ALA A 78 -14.26 5.81 15.62
C ALA A 78 -14.70 5.92 14.14
N ASP A 79 -14.06 6.76 13.33
CA ASP A 79 -14.38 6.90 11.91
C ASP A 79 -13.84 5.70 11.10
N LEU A 80 -12.70 5.13 11.50
CA LEU A 80 -12.19 3.86 10.95
C LEU A 80 -13.09 2.69 11.33
N LEU A 81 -13.46 2.55 12.59
CA LEU A 81 -14.32 1.46 13.07
C LEU A 81 -15.73 1.52 12.46
N SER A 82 -16.21 2.71 12.11
CA SER A 82 -17.51 2.88 11.44
C SER A 82 -17.44 2.68 9.92
N GLY A 83 -16.26 2.39 9.36
CA GLY A 83 -16.05 2.24 7.90
C GLY A 83 -16.23 3.55 7.11
N ARG A 84 -16.32 4.70 7.79
CA ARG A 84 -16.48 6.01 7.14
C ARG A 84 -15.18 6.52 6.53
N GLU A 85 -14.06 6.16 7.11
CA GLU A 85 -12.73 6.49 6.62
C GLU A 85 -11.87 5.23 6.58
N VAL A 86 -11.12 5.06 5.52
CA VAL A 86 -10.18 3.94 5.35
C VAL A 86 -8.79 4.36 5.78
N ASN A 87 -8.44 5.63 5.59
CA ASN A 87 -7.13 6.19 5.86
C ASN A 87 -7.24 7.33 6.88
N VAL A 88 -6.39 7.28 7.90
CA VAL A 88 -6.40 8.21 9.04
C VAL A 88 -5.64 9.48 8.71
N ALA A 89 -4.46 9.34 8.13
CA ALA A 89 -3.60 10.45 7.77
C ALA A 89 -4.02 11.12 6.46
N ARG A 90 -3.42 12.25 6.17
CA ARG A 90 -3.65 13.00 4.95
C ARG A 90 -2.79 12.48 3.80
N ASN A 91 -1.56 12.10 4.07
CA ASN A 91 -0.60 11.74 3.04
C ASN A 91 0.07 10.39 3.32
N TYR A 92 -0.03 9.48 2.35
CA TYR A 92 0.64 8.18 2.40
C TYR A 92 1.49 7.97 1.17
N ALA A 93 2.58 7.24 1.35
CA ALA A 93 3.35 6.64 0.26
C ALA A 93 3.38 5.14 0.44
N ALA A 94 3.11 4.41 -0.63
CA ALA A 94 3.17 2.95 -0.65
C ALA A 94 4.18 2.49 -1.70
N THR A 95 4.83 1.38 -1.42
CA THR A 95 5.71 0.70 -2.37
C THR A 95 5.53 -0.80 -2.21
N THR A 96 5.28 -1.48 -3.32
CA THR A 96 5.28 -2.95 -3.39
C THR A 96 6.37 -3.38 -4.34
N PHE A 97 7.26 -4.23 -3.86
CA PHE A 97 8.26 -4.90 -4.67
C PHE A 97 7.99 -6.38 -4.66
N SER A 98 7.97 -7.03 -5.81
CA SER A 98 7.81 -8.47 -5.92
C SER A 98 8.79 -9.07 -6.90
N LYS A 99 9.26 -10.28 -6.60
CA LYS A 99 10.18 -11.02 -7.46
C LYS A 99 10.03 -12.52 -7.28
N ASP A 100 9.94 -13.22 -8.40
CA ASP A 100 10.08 -14.67 -8.41
C ASP A 100 11.56 -15.04 -8.25
N LEU A 101 11.87 -15.79 -7.19
CA LEU A 101 13.21 -16.30 -6.87
C LEU A 101 13.46 -17.68 -7.50
N GLY A 102 12.60 -18.07 -8.42
CA GLY A 102 12.61 -19.36 -9.11
C GLY A 102 11.16 -19.74 -9.47
N THR A 103 10.95 -21.00 -9.80
CA THR A 103 9.62 -21.50 -10.22
C THR A 103 8.66 -21.71 -9.06
N LEU A 104 9.16 -21.89 -7.84
CA LEU A 104 8.37 -22.27 -6.67
C LEU A 104 8.41 -21.24 -5.53
N LEU A 105 9.23 -20.21 -5.64
CA LEU A 105 9.44 -19.25 -4.55
C LEU A 105 9.26 -17.82 -5.05
N LYS A 106 8.40 -17.06 -4.39
CA LYS A 106 8.17 -15.63 -4.64
C LYS A 106 8.48 -14.82 -3.40
N PHE A 107 9.25 -13.77 -3.58
CA PHE A 107 9.47 -12.74 -2.54
C PHE A 107 8.57 -11.54 -2.81
N GLU A 108 8.00 -10.99 -1.75
CA GLU A 108 7.25 -9.74 -1.78
C GLU A 108 7.63 -8.86 -0.60
N LEU A 109 7.76 -7.56 -0.84
CA LEU A 109 7.97 -6.54 0.17
C LEU A 109 6.95 -5.45 -0.03
N VAL A 110 6.10 -5.24 0.98
CA VAL A 110 5.18 -4.11 1.04
C VAL A 110 5.72 -3.10 2.04
N CYS A 111 5.77 -1.84 1.64
CA CYS A 111 6.08 -0.70 2.48
C CYS A 111 4.95 0.31 2.39
N LEU A 112 4.44 0.75 3.53
CA LEU A 112 3.44 1.81 3.62
C LEU A 112 3.91 2.84 4.65
N GLY A 113 4.03 4.10 4.24
CA GLY A 113 4.46 5.21 5.07
C GLY A 113 3.36 6.25 5.24
N ASN A 114 3.09 6.63 6.47
CA ASN A 114 2.36 7.83 6.81
C ASN A 114 3.35 9.00 6.82
N ILE A 115 3.25 9.88 5.82
CA ILE A 115 4.20 11.00 5.65
C ILE A 115 4.00 12.06 6.72
N ASP A 116 2.77 12.22 7.21
CA ASP A 116 2.41 13.28 8.15
C ASP A 116 3.01 13.05 9.55
N ASP A 117 3.03 11.80 10.01
CA ASP A 117 3.55 11.44 11.34
C ASP A 117 4.91 10.70 11.30
N LYS A 118 5.45 10.49 10.08
CA LYS A 118 6.74 9.82 9.83
C LYS A 118 6.80 8.38 10.33
N SER A 119 5.67 7.72 10.43
CA SER A 119 5.59 6.30 10.77
C SER A 119 5.49 5.44 9.50
N HIS A 120 5.92 4.19 9.60
CA HIS A 120 5.85 3.28 8.46
C HIS A 120 5.68 1.83 8.89
N PHE A 121 5.16 1.06 7.95
CA PHE A 121 4.94 -0.36 8.03
C PHE A 121 5.75 -1.05 6.93
N LEU A 122 6.42 -2.13 7.29
CA LEU A 122 7.19 -2.98 6.38
C LEU A 122 6.71 -4.41 6.52
N SER A 123 6.41 -5.08 5.41
CA SER A 123 5.94 -6.45 5.38
C SER A 123 6.67 -7.27 4.32
N PRO A 124 7.88 -7.76 4.60
CA PRO A 124 8.51 -8.78 3.77
C PRO A 124 7.79 -10.12 3.94
N SER A 125 7.59 -10.83 2.84
CA SER A 125 7.03 -12.17 2.82
C SER A 125 7.69 -13.05 1.77
N LEU A 126 7.67 -14.35 2.02
CA LEU A 126 8.08 -15.38 1.09
C LEU A 126 6.92 -16.35 0.90
N GLN A 127 6.56 -16.60 -0.34
CA GLN A 127 5.56 -17.58 -0.72
C GLN A 127 6.27 -18.75 -1.41
N TYR A 128 6.02 -19.95 -0.92
CA TYR A 128 6.53 -21.20 -1.47
C TYR A 128 5.37 -22.07 -1.96
N ASN A 129 5.47 -22.52 -3.21
CA ASN A 129 4.48 -23.35 -3.86
C ASN A 129 5.07 -24.75 -4.18
N PRO A 130 5.09 -25.68 -3.21
CA PRO A 130 5.68 -27.02 -3.40
C PRO A 130 4.86 -27.93 -4.34
N TRP A 131 3.54 -27.71 -4.44
CA TRP A 131 2.61 -28.45 -5.30
C TRP A 131 1.62 -27.49 -5.95
N GLU A 132 1.03 -27.89 -7.07
CA GLU A 132 0.13 -27.04 -7.89
C GLU A 132 -0.94 -26.29 -7.08
N ASN A 133 -1.46 -26.91 -6.03
CA ASN A 133 -2.58 -26.37 -5.25
C ASN A 133 -2.22 -25.94 -3.83
N LEU A 134 -0.92 -26.02 -3.43
CA LEU A 134 -0.51 -25.66 -2.07
C LEU A 134 0.41 -24.44 -2.09
N TYR A 135 0.02 -23.42 -1.37
CA TYR A 135 0.80 -22.20 -1.14
C TYR A 135 1.10 -22.04 0.33
N LEU A 136 2.37 -21.92 0.66
CA LEU A 136 2.85 -21.65 2.01
C LEU A 136 3.47 -20.26 2.01
N THR A 137 2.93 -19.36 2.81
CA THR A 137 3.43 -17.99 2.92
C THR A 137 3.86 -17.73 4.35
N TRP A 138 5.08 -17.26 4.55
CA TRP A 138 5.56 -16.76 5.82
C TRP A 138 6.07 -15.34 5.66
N GLY A 139 5.87 -14.54 6.66
CA GLY A 139 6.28 -13.15 6.62
C GLY A 139 6.38 -12.54 8.00
N PHE A 140 6.83 -11.30 7.99
CA PHE A 140 7.01 -10.50 9.18
C PHE A 140 6.49 -9.09 8.91
N GLN A 141 5.72 -8.57 9.83
CA GLN A 141 5.21 -7.20 9.80
C GLN A 141 5.93 -6.37 10.84
N ARG A 142 6.68 -5.38 10.38
CA ARG A 142 7.38 -4.43 11.23
C ARG A 142 6.70 -3.08 11.19
N PHE A 143 6.36 -2.59 12.36
CA PHE A 143 5.76 -1.28 12.55
C PHE A 143 6.78 -0.35 13.19
N CYS A 144 6.99 0.82 12.60
CA CYS A 144 7.98 1.79 13.01
C CYS A 144 7.36 3.18 13.17
N GLY A 145 7.76 3.89 14.21
CA GLY A 145 7.28 5.23 14.51
C GLY A 145 7.38 5.53 15.99
N THR A 146 6.92 6.72 16.38
CA THR A 146 6.77 7.06 17.79
C THR A 146 5.54 6.39 18.37
N HIS A 147 5.47 6.22 19.67
CA HIS A 147 4.33 5.59 20.37
C HIS A 147 2.98 6.27 20.07
N GLU A 148 2.99 7.53 19.67
CA GLU A 148 1.77 8.29 19.33
C GLU A 148 1.42 8.23 17.84
N SER A 149 2.32 7.74 16.99
CA SER A 149 2.12 7.65 15.55
C SER A 149 1.23 6.47 15.15
N GLU A 150 0.68 6.49 13.93
CA GLU A 150 -0.25 5.48 13.43
C GLU A 150 0.34 4.08 13.49
N PHE A 151 1.51 3.89 12.90
CA PHE A 151 2.16 2.57 12.86
C PHE A 151 2.99 2.29 14.13
N GLY A 152 3.53 3.31 14.80
CA GLY A 152 4.34 3.09 16.00
C GLY A 152 3.59 2.57 17.22
N ARG A 153 2.25 2.57 17.20
CA ARG A 153 1.38 1.95 18.23
C ARG A 153 1.24 0.45 18.07
N GLN A 154 1.57 -0.07 16.90
CA GLN A 154 1.34 -1.47 16.56
C GLN A 154 2.52 -2.33 17.00
N HIS A 155 2.24 -3.58 17.31
CA HIS A 155 3.26 -4.57 17.62
C HIS A 155 3.70 -5.30 16.37
N ASN A 156 4.99 -5.64 16.30
CA ASN A 156 5.51 -6.47 15.23
C ASN A 156 4.89 -7.86 15.26
N ILE A 157 4.58 -8.42 14.09
CA ILE A 157 3.87 -9.70 13.96
C ILE A 157 4.62 -10.58 12.96
N GLY A 158 4.94 -11.81 13.35
CA GLY A 158 5.29 -12.87 12.41
C GLY A 158 4.06 -13.68 12.05
N PHE A 159 3.94 -14.10 10.80
CA PHE A 159 2.82 -14.93 10.37
C PHE A 159 3.25 -16.10 9.48
N LEU A 160 2.46 -17.16 9.51
CA LEU A 160 2.54 -18.31 8.62
C LEU A 160 1.14 -18.62 8.11
N GLN A 161 0.99 -18.75 6.80
CA GLN A 161 -0.27 -19.06 6.15
C GLN A 161 -0.10 -20.25 5.21
N GLY A 162 -1.03 -21.19 5.24
CA GLY A 162 -1.17 -22.26 4.27
C GLY A 162 -2.49 -22.12 3.50
N GLN A 163 -2.44 -22.19 2.18
CA GLN A 163 -3.62 -22.19 1.31
C GLN A 163 -3.59 -23.42 0.42
N TYR A 164 -4.69 -24.17 0.42
CA TYR A 164 -4.87 -25.33 -0.44
C TYR A 164 -6.15 -25.18 -1.27
N TYR A 165 -6.01 -25.34 -2.56
CA TYR A 165 -7.13 -25.29 -3.51
C TYR A 165 -7.48 -26.70 -3.96
N PHE A 166 -8.75 -27.08 -3.95
CA PHE A 166 -9.28 -28.40 -4.31
C PHE A 166 -10.39 -28.30 -5.34
#